data_8df65ecafb358fbdb15746e5e2359c19
#
_entry.id   8df65ecafb358fbdb15746e5e2359c19
#
_cell.length_a   1.000
_cell.length_b   1.000
_cell.length_c   1.000
_cell.angle_alpha   90.00
_cell.angle_beta   90.00
_cell.angle_gamma   90.00
#
_symmetry.space_group_name_H-M   'P 1'
#
loop_
_entity.id
_entity.type
_entity.pdbx_description
1 polymer ?
#
loop_
_entity_poly.entity_id
_entity_poly.type
_entity_poly.pdbx_seq_one_letter_code
_entity_poly.pdbx_strand_id
1 'polypeptide(L)'
;MSVKEHTKKIMKVFDKNMYYVEMGQGNTILFLHGNPTSSYLWRNIMPYMKEKGRCIAPDLIGMGDSDKLENKSAGTYTFIEHRKWLDELLNLLDIGNRVILVVHDWGSALGFDWAKRNQDRVAGIAYMEGIVRPLKNWDEWPSSSAPIFQGFRSEAGEKLVMEKNIFVEKVLPGSVLRGLTEEEMEVYRRPFNIPEDRRPTLDWPNQIPIEGHPKDVTEITKSYSEY
;
A
#
# COMPACT_ATOMS: atom_id res chain seq x y z
N MET A 1 2.01 21.22 8.02
CA MET A 1 1.92 20.31 6.85
C MET A 1 0.59 20.58 6.15
N SER A 2 0.55 20.48 4.81
CA SER A 2 -0.69 20.68 4.08
C SER A 2 -1.63 19.49 4.26
N VAL A 3 -2.92 19.78 4.48
CA VAL A 3 -4.01 18.78 4.44
C VAL A 3 -4.58 18.62 3.03
N LYS A 4 -4.16 19.49 2.09
CA LYS A 4 -4.71 19.53 0.73
C LYS A 4 -4.27 18.31 -0.09
N GLU A 5 -5.23 17.67 -0.72
CA GLU A 5 -5.00 16.64 -1.73
C GLU A 5 -4.43 17.25 -3.03
N HIS A 6 -3.60 16.48 -3.72
CA HIS A 6 -3.18 16.83 -5.08
C HIS A 6 -4.20 16.32 -6.09
N THR A 7 -4.30 17.01 -7.22
CA THR A 7 -5.12 16.55 -8.35
C THR A 7 -4.62 15.19 -8.82
N LYS A 8 -5.53 14.25 -8.94
CA LYS A 8 -5.26 12.90 -9.44
C LYS A 8 -5.60 12.78 -10.91
N LYS A 9 -4.82 11.98 -11.59
CA LYS A 9 -5.08 11.48 -12.94
C LYS A 9 -5.71 10.09 -12.83
N ILE A 10 -6.32 9.64 -13.93
CA ILE A 10 -6.98 8.35 -14.03
C ILE A 10 -6.31 7.56 -15.14
N MET A 11 -6.06 6.27 -14.87
CA MET A 11 -5.66 5.30 -15.87
C MET A 11 -6.64 4.12 -15.83
N LYS A 12 -7.17 3.75 -16.98
CA LYS A 12 -7.97 2.52 -17.09
C LYS A 12 -7.02 1.33 -17.14
N VAL A 13 -7.06 0.52 -16.10
CA VAL A 13 -6.27 -0.72 -15.96
C VAL A 13 -7.27 -1.86 -16.00
N PHE A 14 -7.13 -2.75 -16.99
CA PHE A 14 -8.13 -3.77 -17.31
C PHE A 14 -9.53 -3.14 -17.43
N ASP A 15 -10.44 -3.48 -16.53
CA ASP A 15 -11.83 -3.00 -16.53
C ASP A 15 -12.11 -1.90 -15.48
N LYS A 16 -11.11 -1.50 -14.66
CA LYS A 16 -11.25 -0.54 -13.55
C LYS A 16 -10.43 0.73 -13.79
N ASN A 17 -10.80 1.79 -13.09
CA ASN A 17 -10.03 3.03 -13.03
C ASN A 17 -9.10 3.00 -11.84
N MET A 18 -7.81 3.18 -12.09
CA MET A 18 -6.83 3.44 -11.03
C MET A 18 -6.44 4.91 -11.05
N TYR A 19 -6.40 5.50 -9.87
CA TYR A 19 -6.04 6.90 -9.68
C TYR A 19 -4.60 7.05 -9.26
N TYR A 20 -3.96 8.13 -9.67
CA TYR A 20 -2.59 8.43 -9.28
C TYR A 20 -2.32 9.94 -9.30
N VAL A 21 -1.42 10.38 -8.44
CA VAL A 21 -0.85 11.72 -8.46
C VAL A 21 0.40 11.68 -9.32
N GLU A 22 0.57 12.67 -10.19
CA GLU A 22 1.78 12.83 -10.99
C GLU A 22 2.24 14.28 -10.99
N MET A 23 3.54 14.50 -10.81
CA MET A 23 4.17 15.82 -10.91
C MET A 23 5.65 15.71 -11.27
N GLY A 24 6.19 16.79 -11.85
CA GLY A 24 7.59 16.81 -12.31
C GLY A 24 7.79 16.10 -13.64
N GLN A 25 9.04 16.00 -14.08
CA GLN A 25 9.46 15.39 -15.35
C GLN A 25 10.82 14.70 -15.18
N GLY A 26 11.18 13.82 -16.12
CA GLY A 26 12.47 13.11 -16.12
C GLY A 26 12.36 11.67 -15.62
N ASN A 27 13.40 11.16 -14.97
CA ASN A 27 13.40 9.81 -14.43
C ASN A 27 12.33 9.62 -13.35
N THR A 28 11.72 8.45 -13.32
CA THR A 28 10.60 8.18 -12.43
C THR A 28 11.05 8.03 -10.97
N ILE A 29 10.34 8.72 -10.08
CA ILE A 29 10.35 8.49 -8.64
C ILE A 29 8.95 7.95 -8.29
N LEU A 30 8.87 6.64 -8.04
CA LEU A 30 7.64 5.93 -7.79
C LEU A 30 7.39 5.82 -6.28
N PHE A 31 6.27 6.36 -5.82
CA PHE A 31 5.87 6.38 -4.42
C PHE A 31 4.77 5.34 -4.19
N LEU A 32 5.03 4.29 -3.42
CA LEU A 32 4.06 3.26 -3.11
C LEU A 32 3.64 3.31 -1.65
N HIS A 33 2.35 3.48 -1.43
CA HIS A 33 1.72 3.44 -0.11
C HIS A 33 1.33 2.02 0.28
N GLY A 34 0.85 1.85 1.51
CA GLY A 34 0.32 0.59 2.02
C GLY A 34 -1.04 0.74 2.71
N ASN A 35 -1.31 -0.12 3.67
CA ASN A 35 -2.59 -0.23 4.37
C ASN A 35 -2.66 0.73 5.58
N PRO A 36 -3.72 1.50 5.78
CA PRO A 36 -4.92 1.73 4.96
C PRO A 36 -4.85 3.05 4.17
N THR A 37 -3.67 3.41 3.70
CA THR A 37 -3.39 4.73 3.13
C THR A 37 -3.65 4.80 1.61
N SER A 38 -3.17 5.87 0.99
CA SER A 38 -3.30 6.14 -0.45
C SER A 38 -2.14 7.05 -0.90
N SER A 39 -2.16 7.52 -2.13
CA SER A 39 -1.24 8.56 -2.63
C SER A 39 -1.19 9.80 -1.73
N TYR A 40 -2.23 10.04 -0.94
CA TYR A 40 -2.31 11.13 0.05
C TYR A 40 -1.19 11.09 1.10
N LEU A 41 -0.65 9.91 1.40
CA LEU A 41 0.51 9.75 2.28
C LEU A 41 1.68 10.65 1.83
N TRP A 42 1.87 10.77 0.55
CA TRP A 42 3.02 11.43 -0.08
C TRP A 42 2.81 12.92 -0.37
N ARG A 43 1.63 13.48 -0.03
CA ARG A 43 1.22 14.88 -0.38
C ARG A 43 2.20 15.96 0.04
N ASN A 44 2.90 15.76 1.15
CA ASN A 44 3.86 16.72 1.69
C ASN A 44 5.32 16.43 1.27
N ILE A 45 5.57 15.34 0.54
CA ILE A 45 6.90 14.92 0.10
C ILE A 45 7.08 15.17 -1.40
N MET A 46 6.13 14.74 -2.21
CA MET A 46 6.21 14.86 -3.68
C MET A 46 6.50 16.28 -4.18
N PRO A 47 5.94 17.36 -3.60
CA PRO A 47 6.23 18.73 -4.06
C PRO A 47 7.70 19.12 -3.99
N TYR A 48 8.46 18.56 -3.04
CA TYR A 48 9.92 18.77 -2.93
C TYR A 48 10.73 17.91 -3.90
N MET A 49 10.14 16.84 -4.39
CA MET A 49 10.80 15.88 -5.28
C MET A 49 10.53 16.15 -6.77
N LYS A 50 9.51 16.95 -7.12
CA LYS A 50 9.11 17.21 -8.50
C LYS A 50 10.23 17.84 -9.37
N GLU A 51 11.17 18.56 -8.78
CA GLU A 51 12.34 19.14 -9.47
C GLU A 51 13.49 18.11 -9.66
N LYS A 52 13.36 16.92 -9.06
CA LYS A 52 14.35 15.83 -9.12
C LYS A 52 13.96 14.73 -10.10
N GLY A 53 12.68 14.66 -10.47
CA GLY A 53 12.18 13.63 -11.38
C GLY A 53 10.68 13.67 -11.56
N ARG A 54 10.18 12.73 -12.36
CA ARG A 54 8.76 12.46 -12.56
C ARG A 54 8.24 11.67 -11.37
N CYS A 55 7.61 12.36 -10.42
CA CYS A 55 6.99 11.74 -9.25
C CYS A 55 5.65 11.12 -9.61
N ILE A 56 5.46 9.85 -9.33
CA ILE A 56 4.21 9.11 -9.53
C ILE A 56 3.82 8.44 -8.20
N ALA A 57 2.60 8.66 -7.74
CA ALA A 57 2.04 8.02 -6.54
C ALA A 57 0.65 7.45 -6.89
N PRO A 58 0.53 6.16 -7.18
CA PRO A 58 -0.77 5.54 -7.40
C PRO A 58 -1.54 5.34 -6.10
N ASP A 59 -2.86 5.33 -6.20
CA ASP A 59 -3.74 4.65 -5.24
C ASP A 59 -3.82 3.18 -5.67
N LEU A 60 -3.46 2.26 -4.79
CA LEU A 60 -3.57 0.83 -5.08
C LEU A 60 -5.02 0.45 -5.32
N ILE A 61 -5.25 -0.61 -6.10
CA ILE A 61 -6.62 -1.10 -6.38
C ILE A 61 -7.39 -1.32 -5.07
N GLY A 62 -8.62 -0.82 -5.00
CA GLY A 62 -9.45 -0.88 -3.80
C GLY A 62 -9.10 0.15 -2.71
N MET A 63 -8.10 1.00 -2.90
CA MET A 63 -7.64 1.98 -1.92
C MET A 63 -7.67 3.39 -2.51
N GLY A 64 -7.69 4.42 -1.65
CA GLY A 64 -7.82 5.79 -2.11
C GLY A 64 -9.04 5.99 -3.02
N ASP A 65 -8.85 6.65 -4.16
CA ASP A 65 -9.91 6.88 -5.15
C ASP A 65 -9.95 5.79 -6.24
N SER A 66 -9.03 4.82 -6.24
CA SER A 66 -9.06 3.70 -7.18
C SER A 66 -10.28 2.82 -6.98
N ASP A 67 -10.82 2.31 -8.08
CA ASP A 67 -12.02 1.48 -8.09
C ASP A 67 -11.87 0.26 -7.16
N LYS A 68 -13.00 -0.20 -6.64
CA LYS A 68 -13.11 -1.43 -5.89
C LYS A 68 -13.31 -2.62 -6.82
N LEU A 69 -12.76 -3.76 -6.44
CA LEU A 69 -13.07 -5.02 -7.12
C LEU A 69 -14.53 -5.43 -6.82
N GLU A 70 -15.16 -6.08 -7.79
CA GLU A 70 -16.56 -6.48 -7.64
C GLU A 70 -16.76 -7.55 -6.57
N ASN A 71 -15.83 -8.51 -6.52
CA ASN A 71 -15.83 -9.49 -5.45
C ASN A 71 -15.46 -8.83 -4.12
N LYS A 72 -16.28 -9.00 -3.11
CA LYS A 72 -16.10 -8.46 -1.75
C LYS A 72 -15.81 -9.56 -0.72
N SER A 73 -15.56 -10.78 -1.17
CA SER A 73 -15.26 -11.90 -0.26
C SER A 73 -13.85 -11.80 0.33
N ALA A 74 -13.60 -12.52 1.41
CA ALA A 74 -12.29 -12.64 2.01
C ALA A 74 -11.25 -13.17 1.00
N GLY A 75 -10.05 -12.60 1.02
CA GLY A 75 -8.97 -12.98 0.12
C GLY A 75 -9.10 -12.47 -1.31
N THR A 76 -9.96 -11.47 -1.56
CA THR A 76 -10.05 -10.82 -2.88
C THR A 76 -8.84 -9.93 -3.14
N TYR A 77 -8.38 -9.19 -2.13
CA TYR A 77 -7.26 -8.26 -2.24
C TYR A 77 -5.97 -8.90 -1.73
N THR A 78 -5.54 -9.99 -2.39
CA THR A 78 -4.26 -10.64 -2.08
C THR A 78 -3.07 -9.80 -2.56
N PHE A 79 -1.87 -10.11 -2.06
CA PHE A 79 -0.62 -9.53 -2.58
C PHE A 79 -0.50 -9.73 -4.10
N ILE A 80 -0.79 -10.93 -4.58
CA ILE A 80 -0.73 -11.26 -6.01
C ILE A 80 -1.72 -10.43 -6.82
N GLU A 81 -2.93 -10.22 -6.32
CA GLU A 81 -3.90 -9.38 -7.00
C GLU A 81 -3.43 -7.93 -7.04
N HIS A 82 -3.01 -7.34 -5.94
CA HIS A 82 -2.44 -5.98 -5.93
C HIS A 82 -1.24 -5.85 -6.87
N ARG A 83 -0.33 -6.84 -6.89
CA ARG A 83 0.81 -6.88 -7.81
C ARG A 83 0.38 -6.82 -9.26
N LYS A 84 -0.59 -7.64 -9.64
CA LYS A 84 -1.13 -7.70 -11.01
C LYS A 84 -1.64 -6.32 -11.48
N TRP A 85 -2.43 -5.65 -10.65
CA TRP A 85 -2.98 -4.33 -10.97
C TRP A 85 -1.88 -3.25 -11.00
N LEU A 86 -0.94 -3.30 -10.08
CA LEU A 86 0.17 -2.36 -10.05
C LEU A 86 1.09 -2.54 -11.25
N ASP A 87 1.48 -3.77 -11.59
CA ASP A 87 2.35 -4.05 -12.73
C ASP A 87 1.74 -3.51 -14.04
N GLU A 88 0.46 -3.75 -14.26
CA GLU A 88 -0.23 -3.24 -15.46
C GLU A 88 -0.33 -1.72 -15.46
N LEU A 89 -0.64 -1.10 -14.33
CA LEU A 89 -0.63 0.36 -14.22
C LEU A 89 0.74 0.93 -14.58
N LEU A 90 1.82 0.36 -14.03
CA LEU A 90 3.19 0.83 -14.28
C LEU A 90 3.62 0.65 -15.75
N ASN A 91 3.15 -0.41 -16.41
CA ASN A 91 3.35 -0.62 -17.84
C ASN A 91 2.64 0.45 -18.67
N LEU A 92 1.36 0.73 -18.37
CA LEU A 92 0.57 1.74 -19.08
C LEU A 92 1.09 3.16 -18.87
N LEU A 93 1.67 3.45 -17.71
CA LEU A 93 2.25 4.76 -17.40
C LEU A 93 3.63 4.97 -18.03
N ASP A 94 4.24 3.94 -18.59
CA ASP A 94 5.60 3.96 -19.12
C ASP A 94 6.57 4.67 -18.16
N ILE A 95 6.87 3.99 -17.05
CA ILE A 95 7.72 4.54 -16.00
C ILE A 95 9.22 4.57 -16.33
N GLY A 96 9.58 4.17 -17.55
CA GLY A 96 10.97 4.17 -18.04
C GLY A 96 11.82 3.06 -17.43
N ASN A 97 13.13 3.20 -17.61
CA ASN A 97 14.13 2.19 -17.23
C ASN A 97 15.14 2.69 -16.18
N ARG A 98 14.85 3.76 -15.49
CA ARG A 98 15.66 4.32 -14.40
C ARG A 98 14.74 4.83 -13.29
N VAL A 99 14.28 3.90 -12.44
CA VAL A 99 13.24 4.16 -11.44
C VAL A 99 13.85 4.22 -10.04
N ILE A 100 13.50 5.25 -9.28
CA ILE A 100 13.71 5.33 -7.85
C ILE A 100 12.41 4.96 -7.17
N LEU A 101 12.45 3.99 -6.26
CA LEU A 101 11.31 3.55 -5.45
C LEU A 101 11.34 4.27 -4.09
N VAL A 102 10.20 4.83 -3.69
CA VAL A 102 9.96 5.39 -2.35
C VAL A 102 8.75 4.68 -1.78
N VAL A 103 8.98 3.76 -0.84
CA VAL A 103 7.97 2.75 -0.50
C VAL A 103 7.73 2.66 1.01
N HIS A 104 6.48 2.38 1.39
CA HIS A 104 6.04 2.31 2.77
C HIS A 104 5.07 1.15 2.96
N ASP A 105 5.18 0.43 4.08
CA ASP A 105 4.30 -0.66 4.48
C ASP A 105 4.14 -1.70 3.35
N TRP A 106 2.93 -2.10 2.94
CA TRP A 106 2.72 -3.02 1.82
C TRP A 106 3.25 -2.50 0.48
N GLY A 107 3.33 -1.19 0.30
CA GLY A 107 4.02 -0.60 -0.84
C GLY A 107 5.50 -0.99 -0.89
N SER A 108 6.14 -1.30 0.26
CA SER A 108 7.51 -1.81 0.28
C SER A 108 7.60 -3.23 -0.24
N ALA A 109 6.70 -4.12 0.17
CA ALA A 109 6.67 -5.49 -0.33
C ALA A 109 6.43 -5.54 -1.85
N LEU A 110 5.46 -4.75 -2.35
CA LEU A 110 5.19 -4.61 -3.78
C LEU A 110 6.40 -4.02 -4.53
N GLY A 111 7.03 -2.98 -3.96
CA GLY A 111 8.19 -2.32 -4.54
C GLY A 111 9.44 -3.21 -4.57
N PHE A 112 9.71 -3.97 -3.51
CA PHE A 112 10.83 -4.91 -3.47
C PHE A 112 10.63 -6.08 -4.45
N ASP A 113 9.42 -6.64 -4.53
CA ASP A 113 9.09 -7.66 -5.52
C ASP A 113 9.24 -7.12 -6.95
N TRP A 114 8.74 -5.91 -7.20
CA TRP A 114 8.93 -5.26 -8.51
C TRP A 114 10.42 -5.04 -8.82
N ALA A 115 11.19 -4.52 -7.86
CA ALA A 115 12.62 -4.30 -8.01
C ALA A 115 13.37 -5.61 -8.31
N LYS A 116 13.05 -6.68 -7.59
CA LYS A 116 13.63 -8.01 -7.82
C LYS A 116 13.38 -8.53 -9.23
N ARG A 117 12.19 -8.28 -9.78
CA ARG A 117 11.82 -8.70 -11.15
C ARG A 117 12.34 -7.75 -12.24
N ASN A 118 12.79 -6.53 -11.89
CA ASN A 118 13.21 -5.48 -12.82
C ASN A 118 14.53 -4.83 -12.38
N GLN A 119 15.54 -5.62 -12.02
CA GLN A 119 16.78 -5.15 -11.40
C GLN A 119 17.53 -4.10 -12.22
N ASP A 120 17.56 -4.27 -13.53
CA ASP A 120 18.19 -3.38 -14.51
C ASP A 120 17.50 -2.01 -14.63
N ARG A 121 16.27 -1.89 -14.14
CA ARG A 121 15.49 -0.65 -14.16
C ARG A 121 15.54 0.13 -12.84
N VAL A 122 16.10 -0.44 -11.77
CA VAL A 122 16.12 0.18 -10.44
C VAL A 122 17.35 1.06 -10.27
N ALA A 123 17.14 2.36 -10.02
CA ALA A 123 18.20 3.32 -9.73
C ALA A 123 18.45 3.50 -8.23
N GLY A 124 17.49 3.17 -7.39
CA GLY A 124 17.59 3.26 -5.93
C GLY A 124 16.27 2.98 -5.24
N ILE A 125 16.34 2.67 -3.95
CA ILE A 125 15.17 2.38 -3.12
C ILE A 125 15.31 3.14 -1.79
N ALA A 126 14.29 3.93 -1.45
CA ALA A 126 14.07 4.48 -0.12
C ALA A 126 12.84 3.81 0.47
N TYR A 127 12.95 3.24 1.66
CA TYR A 127 11.84 2.54 2.29
C TYR A 127 11.68 2.91 3.76
N MET A 128 10.46 2.79 4.26
CA MET A 128 10.11 2.99 5.65
C MET A 128 8.97 2.04 6.02
N GLU A 129 8.93 1.58 7.27
CA GLU A 129 7.97 0.54 7.74
C GLU A 129 7.96 -0.68 6.80
N GLY A 130 9.17 -1.11 6.38
CA GLY A 130 9.32 -2.05 5.27
C GLY A 130 9.06 -3.51 5.66
N ILE A 131 8.29 -4.24 4.85
CA ILE A 131 8.16 -5.70 4.91
C ILE A 131 9.37 -6.30 4.19
N VAL A 132 10.49 -6.38 4.89
CA VAL A 132 11.82 -6.72 4.29
C VAL A 132 12.09 -8.22 4.23
N ARG A 133 11.40 -9.02 5.02
CA ARG A 133 11.54 -10.47 5.10
C ARG A 133 10.30 -11.13 5.71
N PRO A 134 10.10 -12.44 5.54
CA PRO A 134 9.08 -13.13 6.31
C PRO A 134 9.46 -13.22 7.80
N LEU A 135 8.47 -13.25 8.66
CA LEU A 135 8.64 -13.42 10.11
C LEU A 135 8.51 -14.90 10.51
N LYS A 136 9.36 -15.35 11.41
CA LYS A 136 9.33 -16.74 11.88
C LYS A 136 8.13 -17.02 12.77
N ASN A 137 7.82 -16.06 13.64
CA ASN A 137 6.71 -16.16 14.59
C ASN A 137 6.31 -14.76 15.08
N TRP A 138 5.32 -14.68 15.95
CA TRP A 138 4.81 -13.44 16.51
C TRP A 138 5.76 -12.76 17.51
N ASP A 139 6.80 -13.44 18.00
CA ASP A 139 7.80 -12.84 18.89
C ASP A 139 8.67 -11.81 18.13
N GLU A 140 8.73 -11.92 16.80
CA GLU A 140 9.40 -10.93 15.94
C GLU A 140 8.52 -9.71 15.62
N TRP A 141 7.24 -9.74 15.99
CA TRP A 141 6.31 -8.62 15.82
C TRP A 141 6.33 -7.72 17.05
N PRO A 142 6.20 -6.38 16.93
CA PRO A 142 6.14 -5.49 18.09
C PRO A 142 5.03 -5.92 19.06
N SER A 143 5.38 -6.20 20.31
CA SER A 143 4.45 -6.74 21.32
C SER A 143 3.24 -5.82 21.59
N SER A 144 3.42 -4.50 21.41
CA SER A 144 2.35 -3.52 21.60
C SER A 144 1.23 -3.64 20.55
N SER A 145 1.54 -4.10 19.33
CA SER A 145 0.58 -4.22 18.24
C SER A 145 0.23 -5.67 17.87
N ALA A 146 1.00 -6.66 18.33
CA ALA A 146 0.74 -8.06 18.02
C ALA A 146 -0.71 -8.51 18.32
N PRO A 147 -1.33 -8.15 19.48
CA PRO A 147 -2.69 -8.61 19.77
C PRO A 147 -3.74 -8.13 18.77
N ILE A 148 -3.64 -6.89 18.30
CA ILE A 148 -4.61 -6.37 17.33
C ILE A 148 -4.44 -7.01 15.95
N PHE A 149 -3.18 -7.25 15.50
CA PHE A 149 -2.93 -7.92 14.23
C PHE A 149 -3.29 -9.41 14.26
N GLN A 150 -3.08 -10.10 15.37
CA GLN A 150 -3.60 -11.45 15.58
C GLN A 150 -5.14 -11.46 15.53
N GLY A 151 -5.78 -10.45 16.14
CA GLY A 151 -7.24 -10.26 16.06
C GLY A 151 -7.74 -10.11 14.62
N PHE A 152 -7.05 -9.34 13.77
CA PHE A 152 -7.41 -9.20 12.35
C PHE A 152 -7.28 -10.52 11.57
N ARG A 153 -6.38 -11.40 11.97
CA ARG A 153 -6.13 -12.70 11.35
C ARG A 153 -6.96 -13.85 11.94
N SER A 154 -7.84 -13.54 12.86
CA SER A 154 -8.78 -14.49 13.51
C SER A 154 -10.19 -14.30 12.98
N GLU A 155 -11.13 -15.14 13.46
CA GLU A 155 -12.57 -14.98 13.19
C GLU A 155 -13.13 -13.62 13.63
N ALA A 156 -12.47 -12.93 14.57
CA ALA A 156 -12.85 -11.59 14.97
C ALA A 156 -12.54 -10.51 13.92
N GLY A 157 -11.69 -10.78 12.93
CA GLY A 157 -11.24 -9.85 11.92
C GLY A 157 -12.39 -9.18 11.16
N GLU A 158 -13.39 -9.95 10.75
CA GLU A 158 -14.59 -9.44 10.06
C GLU A 158 -15.29 -8.37 10.92
N LYS A 159 -15.52 -8.66 12.19
CA LYS A 159 -16.17 -7.71 13.11
C LYS A 159 -15.30 -6.48 13.37
N LEU A 160 -14.01 -6.67 13.56
CA LEU A 160 -13.07 -5.58 13.87
C LEU A 160 -12.92 -4.61 12.69
N VAL A 161 -12.83 -5.11 11.47
CA VAL A 161 -12.53 -4.29 10.31
C VAL A 161 -13.78 -3.97 9.51
N MET A 162 -14.57 -4.99 9.10
CA MET A 162 -15.71 -4.74 8.23
C MET A 162 -16.82 -3.99 8.94
N GLU A 163 -17.14 -4.32 10.21
CA GLU A 163 -18.17 -3.63 10.96
C GLU A 163 -17.66 -2.34 11.61
N LYS A 164 -16.52 -2.42 12.34
CA LYS A 164 -16.05 -1.35 13.21
C LYS A 164 -14.99 -0.44 12.60
N ASN A 165 -14.46 -0.78 11.41
CA ASN A 165 -13.41 -0.02 10.72
C ASN A 165 -12.16 0.26 11.58
N ILE A 166 -11.80 -0.67 12.47
CA ILE A 166 -10.74 -0.46 13.49
C ILE A 166 -9.39 -0.12 12.85
N PHE A 167 -9.11 -0.65 11.65
CA PHE A 167 -7.84 -0.35 11.00
C PHE A 167 -7.70 1.15 10.68
N VAL A 168 -8.74 1.75 10.10
CA VAL A 168 -8.75 3.19 9.77
C VAL A 168 -8.95 4.06 11.01
N GLU A 169 -9.86 3.65 11.93
CA GLU A 169 -10.27 4.50 13.05
C GLU A 169 -9.34 4.45 14.26
N LYS A 170 -8.52 3.40 14.39
CA LYS A 170 -7.65 3.20 15.56
C LYS A 170 -6.19 2.95 15.20
N VAL A 171 -5.92 2.00 14.27
CA VAL A 171 -4.54 1.65 13.93
C VAL A 171 -3.85 2.81 13.23
N LEU A 172 -4.48 3.38 12.21
CA LEU A 172 -3.89 4.49 11.46
C LEU A 172 -3.57 5.72 12.35
N PRO A 173 -4.51 6.32 13.08
CA PRO A 173 -4.17 7.48 13.91
C PRO A 173 -3.21 7.13 15.07
N GLY A 174 -3.28 5.91 15.61
CA GLY A 174 -2.35 5.41 16.64
C GLY A 174 -0.92 5.23 16.14
N SER A 175 -0.72 5.11 14.82
CA SER A 175 0.60 4.95 14.18
C SER A 175 1.25 6.28 13.80
N VAL A 176 0.58 7.42 13.99
CA VAL A 176 1.09 8.75 13.62
C VAL A 176 1.41 9.56 14.87
N LEU A 177 2.71 9.69 15.18
CA LEU A 177 3.18 10.34 16.43
C LEU A 177 2.64 11.75 16.65
N ARG A 178 2.50 12.54 15.59
CA ARG A 178 1.94 13.90 15.71
C ARG A 178 0.41 13.94 15.81
N GLY A 179 -0.24 12.80 15.69
CA GLY A 179 -1.67 12.72 15.47
C GLY A 179 -2.08 13.08 14.03
N LEU A 180 -3.32 12.83 13.70
CA LEU A 180 -3.97 13.25 12.44
C LEU A 180 -5.08 14.25 12.78
N THR A 181 -5.25 15.28 11.95
CA THR A 181 -6.40 16.20 12.08
C THR A 181 -7.67 15.50 11.55
N GLU A 182 -8.84 16.05 11.88
CA GLU A 182 -10.09 15.47 11.38
C GLU A 182 -10.19 15.55 9.85
N GLU A 183 -9.67 16.62 9.25
CA GLU A 183 -9.61 16.74 7.78
C GLU A 183 -8.71 15.67 7.16
N GLU A 184 -7.58 15.35 7.78
CA GLU A 184 -6.71 14.26 7.33
C GLU A 184 -7.38 12.89 7.49
N MET A 185 -8.07 12.68 8.62
CA MET A 185 -8.82 11.44 8.86
C MET A 185 -9.97 11.27 7.86
N GLU A 186 -10.67 12.32 7.48
CA GLU A 186 -11.75 12.25 6.50
C GLU A 186 -11.25 11.78 5.12
N VAL A 187 -10.07 12.24 4.69
CA VAL A 187 -9.45 11.75 3.44
C VAL A 187 -9.17 10.26 3.52
N TYR A 188 -8.66 9.77 4.65
CA TYR A 188 -8.36 8.35 4.82
C TYR A 188 -9.60 7.48 5.02
N ARG A 189 -10.70 8.02 5.63
CA ARG A 189 -11.98 7.31 5.82
C ARG A 189 -12.75 7.14 4.54
N ARG A 190 -12.76 8.19 3.71
CA ARG A 190 -13.62 8.27 2.50
C ARG A 190 -13.66 6.99 1.68
N PRO A 191 -12.52 6.32 1.38
CA PRO A 191 -12.51 5.09 0.60
C PRO A 191 -13.19 3.90 1.29
N PHE A 192 -13.42 3.97 2.62
CA PHE A 192 -13.84 2.89 3.50
C PHE A 192 -15.12 3.21 4.30
N ASN A 193 -15.88 4.20 3.85
CA ASN A 193 -17.16 4.58 4.50
C ASN A 193 -18.19 3.45 4.41
N ILE A 194 -18.23 2.75 3.27
CA ILE A 194 -19.10 1.60 3.07
C ILE A 194 -18.41 0.35 3.63
N PRO A 195 -19.08 -0.45 4.50
CA PRO A 195 -18.44 -1.62 5.11
C PRO A 195 -17.81 -2.59 4.12
N GLU A 196 -18.47 -2.88 3.03
CA GLU A 196 -18.00 -3.80 1.98
C GLU A 196 -16.72 -3.30 1.30
N ASP A 197 -16.48 -1.99 1.30
CA ASP A 197 -15.29 -1.36 0.70
C ASP A 197 -14.06 -1.42 1.61
N ARG A 198 -14.23 -1.88 2.85
CA ARG A 198 -13.14 -2.10 3.82
C ARG A 198 -12.35 -3.39 3.57
N ARG A 199 -12.78 -4.23 2.64
CA ARG A 199 -12.15 -5.54 2.37
C ARG A 199 -10.62 -5.47 2.20
N PRO A 200 -10.03 -4.54 1.43
CA PRO A 200 -8.57 -4.48 1.32
C PRO A 200 -7.88 -4.23 2.65
N THR A 201 -8.50 -3.47 3.57
CA THR A 201 -7.88 -3.17 4.88
C THR A 201 -7.87 -4.37 5.82
N LEU A 202 -8.73 -5.38 5.59
CA LEU A 202 -8.71 -6.66 6.30
C LEU A 202 -7.85 -7.71 5.58
N ASP A 203 -7.90 -7.75 4.25
CA ASP A 203 -7.13 -8.75 3.49
C ASP A 203 -5.63 -8.52 3.66
N TRP A 204 -5.14 -7.27 3.69
CA TRP A 204 -3.74 -6.96 3.87
C TRP A 204 -3.11 -7.55 5.16
N PRO A 205 -3.68 -7.42 6.37
CA PRO A 205 -3.15 -8.10 7.55
C PRO A 205 -3.08 -9.62 7.40
N ASN A 206 -4.01 -10.22 6.65
CA ASN A 206 -4.01 -11.65 6.38
C ASN A 206 -2.93 -12.09 5.38
N GLN A 207 -2.34 -11.14 4.65
CA GLN A 207 -1.22 -11.41 3.74
C GLN A 207 0.16 -11.29 4.42
N ILE A 208 0.26 -10.83 5.67
CA ILE A 208 1.55 -10.71 6.38
C ILE A 208 2.24 -12.08 6.42
N PRO A 209 3.48 -12.21 5.88
CA PRO A 209 4.19 -13.47 5.80
C PRO A 209 4.80 -13.85 7.16
N ILE A 210 4.01 -14.50 7.99
CA ILE A 210 4.39 -14.92 9.32
C ILE A 210 4.10 -16.42 9.50
N GLU A 211 5.00 -17.14 10.16
CA GLU A 211 4.88 -18.59 10.39
C GLU A 211 4.72 -19.40 9.09
N GLY A 212 5.27 -18.88 7.99
CA GLY A 212 5.19 -19.50 6.67
C GLY A 212 3.86 -19.28 5.92
N HIS A 213 2.97 -18.43 6.43
CA HIS A 213 1.65 -18.18 5.85
C HIS A 213 1.37 -16.69 5.61
N PRO A 214 0.76 -16.31 4.46
CA PRO A 214 0.48 -17.17 3.30
C PRO A 214 1.77 -17.67 2.64
N LYS A 215 1.72 -18.88 2.08
CA LYS A 215 2.91 -19.53 1.52
C LYS A 215 3.51 -18.74 0.36
N ASP A 216 2.68 -18.31 -0.58
CA ASP A 216 3.09 -17.55 -1.76
C ASP A 216 3.75 -16.22 -1.38
N VAL A 217 3.17 -15.45 -0.48
CA VAL A 217 3.76 -14.19 0.01
C VAL A 217 5.05 -14.46 0.80
N THR A 218 5.10 -15.55 1.57
CA THR A 218 6.32 -15.96 2.29
C THR A 218 7.47 -16.26 1.31
N GLU A 219 7.19 -17.00 0.23
CA GLU A 219 8.18 -17.30 -0.81
C GLU A 219 8.65 -16.05 -1.55
N ILE A 220 7.73 -15.14 -1.89
CA ILE A 220 8.04 -13.87 -2.54
C ILE A 220 8.92 -12.99 -1.63
N THR A 221 8.52 -12.80 -0.37
CA THR A 221 9.26 -11.97 0.57
C THR A 221 10.65 -12.55 0.87
N LYS A 222 10.77 -13.86 0.96
CA LYS A 222 12.06 -14.54 1.07
C LYS A 222 12.93 -14.27 -0.16
N SER A 223 12.37 -14.39 -1.36
CA SER A 223 13.10 -14.20 -2.61
C SER A 223 13.72 -12.80 -2.73
N TYR A 224 13.00 -11.73 -2.36
CA TYR A 224 13.59 -10.40 -2.43
C TYR A 224 14.47 -10.06 -1.22
N SER A 225 14.28 -10.71 -0.08
CA SER A 225 15.15 -10.48 1.09
C SER A 225 16.56 -11.06 0.93
N GLU A 226 16.74 -12.00 0.00
CA GLU A 226 18.02 -12.61 -0.36
C GLU A 226 18.74 -11.86 -1.52
N TYR A 227 18.08 -10.83 -2.09
CA TYR A 227 18.59 -9.99 -3.15
C TYR A 227 19.23 -8.72 -2.62
#